data_410e64e0dd8de1252755a766df89ffa8
#
_entry.id   410e64e0dd8de1252755a766df89ffa8
#
_cell.length_a   1.000
_cell.length_b   1.000
_cell.length_c   1.000
_cell.angle_alpha   90.00
_cell.angle_beta   90.00
_cell.angle_gamma   90.00
#
_symmetry.space_group_name_H-M   'P 1'
#
loop_
_entity.id
_entity.type
_entity.pdbx_description
1 polymer ?
#
loop_
_entity_poly.entity_id
_entity_poly.type
_entity_poly.pdbx_seq_one_letter_code
_entity_poly.pdbx_strand_id
1 'polypeptide(L)'
;MPQRRLRARGFALIAVLWVVAIMSVITVGLVQSVRSEIKTTALERQRLQAQALGEAAIALAAQQVDLLAQERPDQGVFELNVQYGGVSIPVRIQGLHGLVNLSSAPPELLALLLERIGGLNGAAAQELAARIVQWRDEPTSNGIARGIEAPEDLLQVPGMHYALYARVAGFVTASLRYGNLDLRSSPAALRAVFGLQPGDTAPAGAAQRMERIQLFFRFTALVPQEGATFELTRDMRVSHFAQRSGLYWQVLDSRIRVASADATVP
;
A
#
# COMPACT_ATOMS: atom_id res chain seq x y z
N MET A 1 -25.96 63.81 -50.60
CA MET A 1 -25.19 62.58 -50.29
C MET A 1 -24.92 62.46 -48.77
N PRO A 2 -25.77 61.82 -47.98
CA PRO A 2 -25.42 61.43 -46.63
C PRO A 2 -25.91 60.03 -46.27
N GLN A 3 -25.40 58.96 -46.89
CA GLN A 3 -25.78 57.52 -46.50
C GLN A 3 -24.63 56.68 -46.08
N ARG A 4 -23.38 57.12 -46.01
CA ARG A 4 -22.21 56.33 -45.70
C ARG A 4 -21.89 56.21 -44.21
N ARG A 5 -22.44 57.07 -43.32
CA ARG A 5 -22.05 57.04 -41.89
C ARG A 5 -22.82 56.04 -41.00
N LEU A 6 -23.95 55.51 -41.45
CA LEU A 6 -24.76 54.59 -40.66
C LEU A 6 -24.23 53.12 -40.68
N ARG A 7 -23.56 52.70 -41.78
CA ARG A 7 -22.98 51.36 -41.87
C ARG A 7 -21.74 51.15 -40.98
N ALA A 8 -20.95 52.21 -40.71
CA ALA A 8 -19.77 52.14 -39.88
C ALA A 8 -20.10 51.95 -38.39
N ARG A 9 -21.25 52.46 -37.91
CA ARG A 9 -21.68 52.32 -36.49
C ARG A 9 -22.12 50.89 -36.14
N GLY A 10 -22.76 50.15 -37.07
CA GLY A 10 -23.17 48.76 -36.85
C GLY A 10 -21.99 47.79 -36.77
N PHE A 11 -20.96 48.01 -37.58
CA PHE A 11 -19.75 47.18 -37.58
C PHE A 11 -18.94 47.31 -36.28
N ALA A 12 -18.82 48.52 -35.76
CA ALA A 12 -18.13 48.81 -34.49
C ALA A 12 -18.79 48.06 -33.30
N LEU A 13 -20.13 48.02 -33.28
CA LEU A 13 -20.89 47.35 -32.22
C LEU A 13 -20.69 45.82 -32.24
N ILE A 14 -20.68 45.22 -33.44
CA ILE A 14 -20.39 43.79 -33.62
C ILE A 14 -18.93 43.46 -33.17
N ALA A 15 -17.98 44.33 -33.55
CA ALA A 15 -16.58 44.14 -33.16
C ALA A 15 -16.39 44.17 -31.63
N VAL A 16 -17.04 45.13 -30.94
CA VAL A 16 -17.01 45.19 -29.47
C VAL A 16 -17.65 43.96 -28.85
N LEU A 17 -18.76 43.48 -29.37
CA LEU A 17 -19.43 42.29 -28.88
C LEU A 17 -18.55 41.03 -29.01
N TRP A 18 -17.82 40.92 -30.13
CA TRP A 18 -16.84 39.85 -30.32
C TRP A 18 -15.66 39.93 -29.34
N VAL A 19 -15.12 41.12 -29.10
CA VAL A 19 -14.05 41.33 -28.12
C VAL A 19 -14.51 40.95 -26.72
N VAL A 20 -15.71 41.37 -26.30
CA VAL A 20 -16.28 41.00 -25.00
C VAL A 20 -16.52 39.48 -24.91
N ALA A 21 -17.00 38.84 -25.96
CA ALA A 21 -17.20 37.40 -25.99
C ALA A 21 -15.87 36.66 -25.82
N ILE A 22 -14.83 37.07 -26.55
CA ILE A 22 -13.48 36.45 -26.43
C ILE A 22 -12.90 36.63 -25.02
N MET A 23 -13.00 37.85 -24.47
CA MET A 23 -12.55 38.13 -23.09
C MET A 23 -13.30 37.30 -22.06
N SER A 24 -14.61 37.09 -22.25
CA SER A 24 -15.42 36.25 -21.37
C SER A 24 -14.96 34.80 -21.40
N VAL A 25 -14.65 34.25 -22.56
CA VAL A 25 -14.15 32.85 -22.71
C VAL A 25 -12.78 32.71 -22.04
N ILE A 26 -11.87 33.66 -22.23
CA ILE A 26 -10.54 33.66 -21.60
C ILE A 26 -10.67 33.69 -20.07
N THR A 27 -11.55 34.55 -19.54
CA THR A 27 -11.78 34.71 -18.10
C THR A 27 -12.32 33.41 -17.48
N VAL A 28 -13.29 32.75 -18.13
CA VAL A 28 -13.83 31.46 -17.68
C VAL A 28 -12.74 30.38 -17.67
N GLY A 29 -11.92 30.30 -18.74
CA GLY A 29 -10.81 29.35 -18.82
C GLY A 29 -9.79 29.55 -17.70
N LEU A 30 -9.42 30.79 -17.39
CA LEU A 30 -8.49 31.12 -16.33
C LEU A 30 -9.04 30.74 -14.94
N VAL A 31 -10.32 31.04 -14.66
CA VAL A 31 -10.98 30.69 -13.39
C VAL A 31 -11.02 29.16 -13.21
N GLN A 32 -11.29 28.40 -14.26
CA GLN A 32 -11.28 26.92 -14.19
C GLN A 32 -9.88 26.37 -13.93
N SER A 33 -8.86 26.93 -14.58
CA SER A 33 -7.46 26.53 -14.36
C SER A 33 -7.04 26.76 -12.91
N VAL A 34 -7.29 27.95 -12.36
CA VAL A 34 -6.96 28.29 -10.97
C VAL A 34 -7.70 27.40 -9.97
N ARG A 35 -8.98 27.08 -10.20
CA ARG A 35 -9.74 26.18 -9.33
C ARG A 35 -9.19 24.77 -9.34
N SER A 36 -8.74 24.28 -10.50
CA SER A 36 -8.10 22.96 -10.62
C SER A 36 -6.79 22.91 -9.85
N GLU A 37 -5.96 23.95 -9.98
CA GLU A 37 -4.67 24.05 -9.29
C GLU A 37 -4.83 24.10 -7.76
N ILE A 38 -5.79 24.87 -7.26
CA ILE A 38 -6.11 24.92 -5.82
C ILE A 38 -6.51 23.54 -5.29
N LYS A 39 -7.35 22.79 -6.03
CA LYS A 39 -7.77 21.44 -5.62
C LYS A 39 -6.59 20.46 -5.58
N THR A 40 -5.73 20.50 -6.59
CA THR A 40 -4.55 19.63 -6.66
C THR A 40 -3.60 19.92 -5.50
N THR A 41 -3.30 21.20 -5.26
CA THR A 41 -2.44 21.64 -4.15
C THR A 41 -3.02 21.25 -2.78
N ALA A 42 -4.34 21.36 -2.60
CA ALA A 42 -5.01 20.95 -1.37
C ALA A 42 -4.90 19.44 -1.13
N LEU A 43 -5.08 18.61 -2.17
CA LEU A 43 -4.93 17.15 -2.08
C LEU A 43 -3.48 16.75 -1.78
N GLU A 44 -2.50 17.38 -2.41
CA GLU A 44 -1.08 17.14 -2.13
C GLU A 44 -0.72 17.50 -0.69
N ARG A 45 -1.21 18.64 -0.20
CA ARG A 45 -1.02 19.03 1.19
C ARG A 45 -1.63 18.03 2.16
N GLN A 46 -2.85 17.57 1.92
CA GLN A 46 -3.51 16.55 2.74
C GLN A 46 -2.71 15.24 2.75
N ARG A 47 -2.21 14.80 1.59
CA ARG A 47 -1.37 13.62 1.46
C ARG A 47 -0.07 13.73 2.26
N LEU A 48 0.64 14.86 2.15
CA LEU A 48 1.89 15.10 2.89
C LEU A 48 1.64 15.17 4.39
N GLN A 49 0.54 15.80 4.81
CA GLN A 49 0.15 15.85 6.22
C GLN A 49 -0.21 14.46 6.75
N ALA A 50 -0.99 13.67 5.99
CA ALA A 50 -1.32 12.30 6.33
C ALA A 50 -0.06 11.43 6.42
N GLN A 51 0.89 11.61 5.50
CA GLN A 51 2.17 10.91 5.52
C GLN A 51 2.94 11.23 6.79
N ALA A 52 3.11 12.50 7.14
CA ALA A 52 3.85 12.92 8.34
C ALA A 52 3.21 12.38 9.63
N LEU A 53 1.87 12.45 9.75
CA LEU A 53 1.14 11.91 10.89
C LEU A 53 1.26 10.38 10.97
N GLY A 54 1.14 9.69 9.83
CA GLY A 54 1.28 8.24 9.75
C GLY A 54 2.69 7.77 10.09
N GLU A 55 3.73 8.45 9.61
CA GLU A 55 5.13 8.15 9.96
C GLU A 55 5.39 8.32 11.45
N ALA A 56 4.89 9.40 12.06
CA ALA A 56 5.00 9.61 13.50
C ALA A 56 4.28 8.50 14.29
N ALA A 57 3.07 8.13 13.87
CA ALA A 57 2.31 7.05 14.52
C ALA A 57 3.03 5.70 14.39
N ILE A 58 3.57 5.36 13.23
CA ILE A 58 4.33 4.14 13.01
C ILE A 58 5.62 4.13 13.85
N ALA A 59 6.33 5.25 13.94
CA ALA A 59 7.54 5.36 14.75
C ALA A 59 7.25 5.13 16.24
N LEU A 60 6.15 5.68 16.76
CA LEU A 60 5.71 5.45 18.15
C LEU A 60 5.25 3.99 18.35
N ALA A 61 4.55 3.40 17.40
CA ALA A 61 4.14 2.00 17.46
C ALA A 61 5.34 1.04 17.40
N ALA A 62 6.35 1.35 16.59
CA ALA A 62 7.58 0.55 16.49
C ALA A 62 8.37 0.49 17.81
N GLN A 63 8.29 1.52 18.64
CA GLN A 63 8.91 1.50 19.98
C GLN A 63 8.19 0.54 20.94
N GLN A 64 6.92 0.24 20.71
CA GLN A 64 6.10 -0.60 21.59
C GLN A 64 6.03 -2.05 21.12
N VAL A 65 6.46 -2.36 19.89
CA VAL A 65 6.28 -3.69 19.30
C VAL A 65 6.96 -4.79 20.10
N ASP A 66 8.11 -4.50 20.71
CA ASP A 66 8.86 -5.47 21.51
C ASP A 66 8.13 -5.87 22.79
N LEU A 67 7.52 -4.90 23.46
CA LEU A 67 6.71 -5.15 24.65
C LEU A 67 5.46 -5.95 24.29
N LEU A 68 4.79 -5.58 23.20
CA LEU A 68 3.61 -6.29 22.73
C LEU A 68 3.92 -7.74 22.35
N ALA A 69 5.04 -7.97 21.67
CA ALA A 69 5.48 -9.31 21.29
C ALA A 69 5.84 -10.18 22.51
N GLN A 70 6.37 -9.58 23.58
CA GLN A 70 6.66 -10.28 24.84
C GLN A 70 5.40 -10.57 25.66
N GLU A 71 4.46 -9.62 25.73
CA GLU A 71 3.21 -9.77 26.47
C GLU A 71 2.24 -10.76 25.80
N ARG A 72 2.28 -10.87 24.48
CA ARG A 72 1.35 -11.66 23.67
C ARG A 72 2.08 -12.46 22.59
N PRO A 73 2.89 -13.42 22.97
CA PRO A 73 3.75 -14.18 22.04
C PRO A 73 2.98 -15.00 21.00
N ASP A 74 1.71 -15.30 21.27
CA ASP A 74 0.85 -16.08 20.37
C ASP A 74 0.08 -15.21 19.36
N GLN A 75 0.16 -13.88 19.47
CA GLN A 75 -0.48 -12.96 18.54
C GLN A 75 0.52 -12.52 17.47
N GLY A 76 0.22 -12.81 16.21
CA GLY A 76 1.02 -12.33 15.08
C GLY A 76 0.57 -10.99 14.50
N VAL A 77 -0.56 -10.45 14.99
CA VAL A 77 -1.12 -9.16 14.58
C VAL A 77 -1.51 -8.38 15.82
N PHE A 78 -1.03 -7.14 15.93
CA PHE A 78 -1.35 -6.21 17.01
C PHE A 78 -2.04 -4.98 16.45
N GLU A 79 -2.92 -4.37 17.25
CA GLU A 79 -3.57 -3.10 16.93
C GLU A 79 -3.33 -2.10 18.07
N LEU A 80 -2.87 -0.92 17.72
CA LEU A 80 -2.61 0.19 18.62
C LEU A 80 -3.34 1.43 18.13
N ASN A 81 -3.88 2.21 19.06
CA ASN A 81 -4.37 3.55 18.79
C ASN A 81 -3.34 4.57 19.28
N VAL A 82 -2.62 5.17 18.35
CA VAL A 82 -1.61 6.19 18.64
C VAL A 82 -2.25 7.56 18.62
N GLN A 83 -2.09 8.32 19.72
CA GLN A 83 -2.50 9.71 19.80
C GLN A 83 -1.33 10.61 19.39
N TYR A 84 -1.45 11.31 18.27
CA TYR A 84 -0.42 12.23 17.80
C TYR A 84 -1.03 13.41 17.02
N GLY A 85 -0.53 14.63 17.29
CA GLY A 85 -1.01 15.84 16.61
C GLY A 85 -2.50 16.13 16.81
N GLY A 86 -3.10 15.67 17.93
CA GLY A 86 -4.53 15.81 18.22
C GLY A 86 -5.42 14.82 17.48
N VAL A 87 -4.85 13.84 16.76
CA VAL A 87 -5.57 12.83 16.00
C VAL A 87 -5.31 11.44 16.58
N SER A 88 -6.34 10.61 16.65
CA SER A 88 -6.23 9.18 16.97
C SER A 88 -5.98 8.40 15.70
N ILE A 89 -4.85 7.73 15.63
CA ILE A 89 -4.38 7.01 14.44
C ILE A 89 -4.29 5.52 14.79
N PRO A 90 -5.20 4.67 14.30
CA PRO A 90 -5.07 3.23 14.45
C PRO A 90 -3.88 2.74 13.63
N VAL A 91 -3.02 1.97 14.28
CA VAL A 91 -1.84 1.33 13.68
C VAL A 91 -1.96 -0.17 13.87
N ARG A 92 -2.00 -0.90 12.77
CA ARG A 92 -1.90 -2.37 12.75
C ARG A 92 -0.45 -2.76 12.55
N ILE A 93 0.01 -3.71 13.36
CA ILE A 93 1.37 -4.28 13.29
C ILE A 93 1.23 -5.77 13.00
N GLN A 94 1.91 -6.24 11.96
CA GLN A 94 1.87 -7.61 11.52
C GLN A 94 3.27 -8.13 11.22
N GLY A 95 3.62 -9.33 11.69
CA GLY A 95 4.86 -9.98 11.32
C GLY A 95 4.90 -10.28 9.81
N LEU A 96 5.98 -9.86 9.12
CA LEU A 96 6.11 -10.09 7.67
C LEU A 96 6.21 -11.57 7.30
N HIS A 97 6.70 -12.42 8.20
CA HIS A 97 6.70 -13.87 8.01
C HIS A 97 5.28 -14.47 8.01
N GLY A 98 4.28 -13.73 8.48
CA GLY A 98 2.87 -14.10 8.34
C GLY A 98 2.28 -13.85 6.95
N LEU A 99 3.06 -13.29 6.02
CA LEU A 99 2.68 -13.03 4.63
C LEU A 99 3.41 -13.97 3.67
N VAL A 100 2.82 -14.20 2.51
CA VAL A 100 3.45 -15.00 1.46
C VAL A 100 4.61 -14.21 0.85
N ASN A 101 5.82 -14.71 1.01
CA ASN A 101 7.02 -14.05 0.49
C ASN A 101 7.19 -14.37 -1.01
N LEU A 102 6.96 -13.38 -1.86
CA LEU A 102 7.04 -13.51 -3.31
C LEU A 102 8.42 -13.90 -3.81
N SER A 103 9.48 -13.49 -3.10
CA SER A 103 10.87 -13.78 -3.50
C SER A 103 11.26 -15.25 -3.32
N SER A 104 10.53 -16.02 -2.49
CA SER A 104 10.90 -17.41 -2.16
C SER A 104 9.74 -18.40 -2.11
N ALA A 105 8.48 -17.92 -2.23
CA ALA A 105 7.32 -18.80 -2.17
C ALA A 105 7.34 -19.86 -3.28
N PRO A 106 7.06 -21.12 -2.95
CA PRO A 106 6.92 -22.20 -3.94
C PRO A 106 5.63 -22.02 -4.75
N PRO A 107 5.57 -22.57 -5.98
CA PRO A 107 4.43 -22.38 -6.87
C PRO A 107 3.11 -22.90 -6.28
N GLU A 108 3.13 -23.94 -5.48
CA GLU A 108 1.95 -24.53 -4.83
C GLU A 108 1.32 -23.54 -3.82
N LEU A 109 2.15 -22.81 -3.07
CA LEU A 109 1.70 -21.81 -2.12
C LEU A 109 1.10 -20.60 -2.85
N LEU A 110 1.73 -20.15 -3.93
CA LEU A 110 1.22 -19.07 -4.77
C LEU A 110 -0.10 -19.47 -5.44
N ALA A 111 -0.21 -20.69 -5.95
CA ALA A 111 -1.44 -21.18 -6.55
C ALA A 111 -2.59 -21.21 -5.53
N LEU A 112 -2.34 -21.69 -4.31
CA LEU A 112 -3.34 -21.70 -3.24
C LEU A 112 -3.80 -20.28 -2.86
N LEU A 113 -2.88 -19.33 -2.77
CA LEU A 113 -3.19 -17.91 -2.53
C LEU A 113 -4.08 -17.33 -3.66
N LEU A 114 -3.69 -17.58 -4.90
CA LEU A 114 -4.41 -17.10 -6.09
C LEU A 114 -5.80 -17.72 -6.24
N GLU A 115 -5.94 -18.99 -5.88
CA GLU A 115 -7.21 -19.69 -5.90
C GLU A 115 -8.14 -19.19 -4.79
N ARG A 116 -7.70 -19.23 -3.54
CA ARG A 116 -8.56 -19.03 -2.36
C ARG A 116 -8.81 -17.56 -2.06
N ILE A 117 -7.85 -16.71 -2.24
CA ILE A 117 -7.94 -15.25 -1.99
C ILE A 117 -8.12 -14.50 -3.30
N GLY A 118 -7.37 -14.88 -4.34
CA GLY A 118 -7.49 -14.30 -5.66
C GLY A 118 -8.80 -14.65 -6.38
N GLY A 119 -9.44 -15.77 -6.02
CA GLY A 119 -10.71 -16.23 -6.63
C GLY A 119 -10.53 -16.80 -8.04
N LEU A 120 -9.34 -17.28 -8.40
CA LEU A 120 -9.11 -18.00 -9.65
C LEU A 120 -9.57 -19.46 -9.52
N ASN A 121 -9.88 -20.10 -10.65
CA ASN A 121 -10.01 -21.55 -10.64
C ASN A 121 -8.64 -22.22 -10.50
N GLY A 122 -8.60 -23.46 -9.98
CA GLY A 122 -7.34 -24.14 -9.64
C GLY A 122 -6.35 -24.22 -10.80
N ALA A 123 -6.79 -24.52 -12.02
CA ALA A 123 -5.91 -24.62 -13.19
C ALA A 123 -5.30 -23.25 -13.56
N ALA A 124 -6.10 -22.18 -13.59
CA ALA A 124 -5.61 -20.84 -13.86
C ALA A 124 -4.69 -20.31 -12.75
N ALA A 125 -4.98 -20.69 -11.49
CA ALA A 125 -4.14 -20.34 -10.34
C ALA A 125 -2.76 -21.01 -10.44
N GLN A 126 -2.72 -22.30 -10.80
CA GLN A 126 -1.46 -23.04 -11.00
C GLN A 126 -0.64 -22.46 -12.15
N GLU A 127 -1.30 -22.17 -13.28
CA GLU A 127 -0.62 -21.61 -14.44
C GLU A 127 -0.05 -20.22 -14.15
N LEU A 128 -0.80 -19.36 -13.45
CA LEU A 128 -0.31 -18.03 -13.07
C LEU A 128 0.80 -18.12 -12.02
N ALA A 129 0.69 -19.02 -11.05
CA ALA A 129 1.74 -19.27 -10.06
C ALA A 129 3.05 -19.70 -10.72
N ALA A 130 2.99 -20.62 -11.69
CA ALA A 130 4.17 -21.05 -12.46
C ALA A 130 4.78 -19.88 -13.25
N ARG A 131 3.97 -18.99 -13.86
CA ARG A 131 4.45 -17.77 -14.53
C ARG A 131 5.10 -16.79 -13.57
N ILE A 132 4.58 -16.62 -12.36
CA ILE A 132 5.20 -15.77 -11.33
C ILE A 132 6.60 -16.30 -10.99
N VAL A 133 6.73 -17.61 -10.74
CA VAL A 133 8.02 -18.22 -10.44
C VAL A 133 8.98 -18.10 -11.62
N GLN A 134 8.53 -18.40 -12.83
CA GLN A 134 9.33 -18.24 -14.05
C GLN A 134 9.81 -16.80 -14.22
N TRP A 135 8.91 -15.82 -14.07
CA TRP A 135 9.24 -14.39 -14.19
C TRP A 135 10.27 -13.94 -13.15
N ARG A 136 10.10 -14.39 -11.90
CA ARG A 136 11.02 -14.11 -10.79
C ARG A 136 12.42 -14.68 -11.03
N ASP A 137 12.48 -15.92 -11.53
CA ASP A 137 13.72 -16.67 -11.66
C ASP A 137 14.40 -16.43 -13.03
N GLU A 138 13.76 -15.68 -13.93
CA GLU A 138 14.31 -15.33 -15.25
C GLU A 138 15.60 -14.51 -15.12
N PRO A 139 16.71 -14.92 -15.75
CA PRO A 139 17.96 -14.19 -15.68
C PRO A 139 17.85 -12.86 -16.42
N THR A 140 18.33 -11.80 -15.78
CA THR A 140 18.51 -10.49 -16.41
C THR A 140 19.75 -10.51 -17.35
N SER A 141 19.95 -9.43 -18.08
CA SER A 141 21.13 -9.27 -18.95
C SER A 141 22.48 -9.47 -18.24
N ASN A 142 22.52 -9.33 -16.93
CA ASN A 142 23.69 -9.51 -16.08
C ASN A 142 23.82 -10.94 -15.50
N GLY A 143 22.95 -11.87 -15.90
CA GLY A 143 22.94 -13.26 -15.41
C GLY A 143 22.40 -13.44 -13.99
N ILE A 144 21.85 -12.38 -13.38
CA ILE A 144 21.22 -12.41 -12.05
C ILE A 144 19.72 -12.62 -12.25
N ALA A 145 19.09 -13.47 -11.43
CA ALA A 145 17.63 -13.61 -11.45
C ALA A 145 16.94 -12.24 -11.27
N ARG A 146 15.86 -12.02 -12.02
CA ARG A 146 15.12 -10.75 -11.99
C ARG A 146 14.66 -10.41 -10.57
N GLY A 147 14.16 -11.42 -9.84
CA GLY A 147 13.60 -11.24 -8.51
C GLY A 147 12.24 -10.54 -8.52
N ILE A 148 11.66 -10.39 -7.35
CA ILE A 148 10.50 -9.55 -7.08
C ILE A 148 10.92 -8.64 -5.93
N GLU A 149 11.04 -7.33 -6.20
CA GLU A 149 11.50 -6.33 -5.24
C GLU A 149 10.34 -5.67 -4.48
N ALA A 150 9.19 -5.57 -5.16
CA ALA A 150 7.97 -5.01 -4.60
C ALA A 150 6.75 -5.88 -4.98
N PRO A 151 5.68 -5.92 -4.16
CA PRO A 151 4.45 -6.63 -4.51
C PRO A 151 3.84 -6.18 -5.84
N GLU A 152 4.04 -4.92 -6.21
CA GLU A 152 3.58 -4.30 -7.46
C GLU A 152 4.21 -4.90 -8.71
N ASP A 153 5.38 -5.55 -8.59
CA ASP A 153 6.04 -6.24 -9.70
C ASP A 153 5.20 -7.40 -10.24
N LEU A 154 4.28 -7.92 -9.42
CA LEU A 154 3.29 -8.89 -9.90
C LEU A 154 2.47 -8.38 -11.09
N LEU A 155 2.24 -7.06 -11.18
CA LEU A 155 1.51 -6.46 -12.31
C LEU A 155 2.26 -6.55 -13.64
N GLN A 156 3.57 -6.84 -13.60
CA GLN A 156 4.39 -7.06 -14.80
C GLN A 156 4.32 -8.52 -15.28
N VAL A 157 3.80 -9.44 -14.44
CA VAL A 157 3.67 -10.86 -14.81
C VAL A 157 2.50 -11.04 -15.78
N PRO A 158 2.69 -11.67 -16.95
CA PRO A 158 1.61 -11.94 -17.89
C PRO A 158 0.45 -12.72 -17.26
N GLY A 159 -0.76 -12.18 -17.35
CA GLY A 159 -1.97 -12.76 -16.75
C GLY A 159 -2.33 -12.21 -15.37
N MET A 160 -1.46 -11.43 -14.73
CA MET A 160 -1.82 -10.65 -13.55
C MET A 160 -2.52 -9.35 -14.00
N HIS A 161 -3.65 -9.05 -13.38
CA HIS A 161 -4.37 -7.79 -13.63
C HIS A 161 -4.70 -7.12 -12.30
N TYR A 162 -4.92 -5.81 -12.34
CA TYR A 162 -5.05 -4.99 -11.14
C TYR A 162 -6.10 -5.49 -10.14
N ALA A 163 -7.28 -5.95 -10.62
CA ALA A 163 -8.33 -6.45 -9.75
C ALA A 163 -7.93 -7.73 -8.99
N LEU A 164 -7.12 -8.60 -9.59
CA LEU A 164 -6.56 -9.79 -8.93
C LEU A 164 -5.45 -9.38 -7.95
N TYR A 165 -4.54 -8.53 -8.40
CA TYR A 165 -3.49 -7.98 -7.55
C TYR A 165 -4.07 -7.32 -6.29
N ALA A 166 -5.08 -6.46 -6.42
CA ALA A 166 -5.69 -5.76 -5.30
C ALA A 166 -6.25 -6.71 -4.22
N ARG A 167 -6.73 -7.91 -4.62
CA ARG A 167 -7.21 -8.94 -3.68
C ARG A 167 -6.08 -9.60 -2.91
N VAL A 168 -4.94 -9.85 -3.55
CA VAL A 168 -3.83 -10.59 -2.93
C VAL A 168 -2.76 -9.70 -2.31
N ALA A 169 -2.71 -8.42 -2.65
CA ALA A 169 -1.67 -7.47 -2.24
C ALA A 169 -1.48 -7.36 -0.72
N GLY A 170 -2.58 -7.48 0.06
CA GLY A 170 -2.53 -7.47 1.52
C GLY A 170 -1.89 -8.71 2.16
N PHE A 171 -1.75 -9.79 1.40
CA PHE A 171 -1.31 -11.11 1.89
C PHE A 171 0.09 -11.50 1.43
N VAL A 172 0.76 -10.62 0.70
CA VAL A 172 2.09 -10.86 0.13
C VAL A 172 3.11 -9.84 0.62
N THR A 173 4.38 -10.23 0.57
CA THR A 173 5.53 -9.34 0.79
C THR A 173 6.64 -9.69 -0.19
N ALA A 174 7.45 -8.70 -0.54
CA ALA A 174 8.72 -8.88 -1.24
C ALA A 174 9.92 -8.43 -0.38
N SER A 175 9.64 -7.90 0.82
CA SER A 175 10.64 -7.29 1.71
C SER A 175 11.56 -8.30 2.40
N LEU A 176 11.29 -9.61 2.27
CA LEU A 176 12.09 -10.68 2.85
C LEU A 176 12.90 -11.39 1.77
N ARG A 177 14.21 -11.51 1.97
CA ARG A 177 15.05 -12.30 1.04
C ARG A 177 14.77 -13.79 1.11
N TYR A 178 14.51 -14.29 2.33
CA TYR A 178 14.25 -15.70 2.62
C TYR A 178 13.24 -15.79 3.75
N GLY A 179 12.53 -16.89 3.82
CA GLY A 179 11.63 -17.19 4.94
C GLY A 179 10.48 -18.09 4.53
N ASN A 180 10.10 -18.97 5.44
CA ASN A 180 8.89 -19.76 5.32
C ASN A 180 7.72 -18.97 5.91
N LEU A 181 6.52 -19.24 5.43
CA LEU A 181 5.30 -18.68 5.97
C LEU A 181 5.10 -19.16 7.42
N ASP A 182 4.97 -18.19 8.33
CA ASP A 182 4.56 -18.44 9.72
C ASP A 182 3.07 -18.15 9.88
N LEU A 183 2.28 -19.22 9.92
CA LEU A 183 0.83 -19.15 9.99
C LEU A 183 0.30 -18.49 11.29
N ARG A 184 1.11 -18.42 12.36
CA ARG A 184 0.72 -17.70 13.59
C ARG A 184 0.68 -16.20 13.38
N SER A 185 1.66 -15.69 12.64
CA SER A 185 1.74 -14.27 12.28
C SER A 185 0.87 -13.91 11.07
N SER A 186 0.15 -14.90 10.51
CA SER A 186 -0.69 -14.69 9.31
C SER A 186 -2.02 -14.02 9.66
N PRO A 187 -2.56 -13.20 8.75
CA PRO A 187 -3.93 -12.70 8.84
C PRO A 187 -4.94 -13.85 8.94
N ALA A 188 -6.08 -13.60 9.58
CA ALA A 188 -7.12 -14.62 9.77
C ALA A 188 -7.57 -15.26 8.44
N ALA A 189 -7.73 -14.45 7.38
CA ALA A 189 -8.09 -14.94 6.06
C ALA A 189 -7.05 -15.92 5.49
N LEU A 190 -5.75 -15.64 5.66
CA LEU A 190 -4.70 -16.54 5.19
C LEU A 190 -4.63 -17.82 6.02
N ARG A 191 -4.84 -17.74 7.35
CA ARG A 191 -4.94 -18.93 8.22
C ARG A 191 -6.09 -19.84 7.81
N ALA A 192 -7.26 -19.26 7.49
CA ALA A 192 -8.42 -20.02 7.03
C ALA A 192 -8.15 -20.78 5.73
N VAL A 193 -7.34 -20.23 4.81
CA VAL A 193 -6.91 -20.90 3.57
C VAL A 193 -6.17 -22.21 3.88
N PHE A 194 -5.41 -22.26 4.98
CA PHE A 194 -4.66 -23.45 5.42
C PHE A 194 -5.44 -24.35 6.41
N GLY A 195 -6.74 -24.07 6.62
CA GLY A 195 -7.60 -24.86 7.51
C GLY A 195 -7.28 -24.69 9.00
N LEU A 196 -6.54 -23.67 9.40
CA LEU A 196 -6.22 -23.38 10.79
C LEU A 196 -7.33 -22.57 11.44
N GLN A 197 -7.80 -23.04 12.60
CA GLN A 197 -8.81 -22.34 13.41
C GLN A 197 -8.15 -21.36 14.39
N PRO A 198 -8.88 -20.32 14.84
CA PRO A 198 -8.43 -19.50 15.95
C PRO A 198 -8.20 -20.37 17.21
N GLY A 199 -6.96 -20.35 17.71
CA GLY A 199 -6.57 -21.16 18.87
C GLY A 199 -5.74 -22.42 18.55
N ASP A 200 -5.57 -22.77 17.28
CA ASP A 200 -4.65 -23.83 16.91
C ASP A 200 -3.21 -23.45 17.27
N THR A 201 -2.60 -24.25 18.14
CA THR A 201 -1.20 -24.08 18.52
C THR A 201 -0.30 -24.66 17.44
N ALA A 202 0.72 -23.90 17.01
CA ALA A 202 1.74 -24.45 16.12
C ALA A 202 2.56 -25.52 16.84
N PRO A 203 3.13 -26.50 16.10
CA PRO A 203 3.90 -27.59 16.67
C PRO A 203 5.06 -27.06 17.54
N ALA A 204 5.26 -27.73 18.68
CA ALA A 204 6.36 -27.44 19.60
C ALA A 204 7.70 -27.52 18.85
N GLY A 205 8.55 -26.51 19.05
CA GLY A 205 9.82 -26.34 18.32
C GLY A 205 9.85 -25.08 17.43
N ALA A 206 8.71 -24.45 17.17
CA ALA A 206 8.64 -23.18 16.46
C ALA A 206 9.04 -21.98 17.35
N ALA A 207 8.93 -22.10 18.68
CA ALA A 207 9.24 -21.02 19.62
C ALA A 207 10.71 -20.53 19.54
N GLN A 208 11.66 -21.43 19.38
CA GLN A 208 13.08 -21.09 19.24
C GLN A 208 13.43 -20.47 17.87
N ARG A 209 12.61 -20.68 16.85
CA ARG A 209 12.70 -19.98 15.57
C ARG A 209 12.11 -18.58 15.61
N MET A 210 11.19 -18.33 16.54
CA MET A 210 10.51 -17.03 16.70
C MET A 210 11.45 -15.90 17.13
N GLU A 211 12.47 -16.16 17.95
CA GLU A 211 13.43 -15.13 18.39
C GLU A 211 14.18 -14.45 17.24
N ARG A 212 14.32 -15.16 16.09
CA ARG A 212 14.92 -14.61 14.86
C ARG A 212 13.89 -14.06 13.86
N ILE A 213 12.63 -14.47 13.96
CA ILE A 213 11.54 -14.13 13.04
C ILE A 213 10.90 -12.79 13.41
N GLN A 214 10.96 -12.37 14.67
CA GLN A 214 10.30 -11.18 15.21
C GLN A 214 10.95 -9.82 14.83
N LEU A 215 11.85 -9.79 13.87
CA LEU A 215 12.54 -8.56 13.48
C LEU A 215 11.90 -7.82 12.31
N PHE A 216 10.93 -8.45 11.62
CA PHE A 216 10.35 -7.90 10.40
C PHE A 216 8.85 -7.73 10.54
N PHE A 217 8.40 -6.47 10.47
CA PHE A 217 6.99 -6.14 10.66
C PHE A 217 6.47 -5.25 9.54
N ARG A 218 5.20 -5.42 9.22
CA ARG A 218 4.39 -4.45 8.48
C ARG A 218 3.62 -3.60 9.45
N PHE A 219 3.79 -2.31 9.36
CA PHE A 219 3.00 -1.32 10.07
C PHE A 219 2.04 -0.68 9.09
N THR A 220 0.77 -0.64 9.43
CA THR A 220 -0.27 0.01 8.63
C THR A 220 -0.99 1.03 9.50
N ALA A 221 -0.79 2.31 9.20
CA ALA A 221 -1.46 3.42 9.88
C ALA A 221 -2.62 3.94 9.03
N LEU A 222 -3.80 4.11 9.63
CA LEU A 222 -4.97 4.70 9.00
C LEU A 222 -5.11 6.14 9.50
N VAL A 223 -4.78 7.11 8.66
CA VAL A 223 -4.75 8.53 9.01
C VAL A 223 -6.00 9.22 8.49
N PRO A 224 -6.94 9.62 9.37
CA PRO A 224 -8.12 10.35 8.95
C PRO A 224 -7.73 11.78 8.55
N GLN A 225 -8.28 12.23 7.42
CA GLN A 225 -8.20 13.59 6.91
C GLN A 225 -9.60 14.05 6.49
N GLU A 226 -9.78 15.34 6.27
CA GLU A 226 -11.05 15.88 5.77
C GLU A 226 -11.43 15.24 4.42
N GLY A 227 -12.49 14.44 4.42
CA GLY A 227 -13.04 13.81 3.22
C GLY A 227 -12.34 12.54 2.73
N ALA A 228 -11.26 12.08 3.38
CA ALA A 228 -10.57 10.86 3.01
C ALA A 228 -9.79 10.26 4.19
N THR A 229 -9.60 8.94 4.18
CA THR A 229 -8.64 8.28 5.07
C THR A 229 -7.46 7.82 4.24
N PHE A 230 -6.25 8.11 4.70
CA PHE A 230 -5.03 7.64 4.05
C PHE A 230 -4.49 6.43 4.80
N GLU A 231 -4.13 5.41 4.05
CA GLU A 231 -3.44 4.23 4.56
C GLU A 231 -1.96 4.35 4.24
N LEU A 232 -1.14 4.43 5.29
CA LEU A 232 0.30 4.41 5.20
C LEU A 232 0.81 3.05 5.65
N THR A 233 1.49 2.34 4.77
CA THR A 233 2.10 1.03 5.07
C THR A 233 3.62 1.15 5.02
N ARG A 234 4.30 0.58 6.01
CA ARG A 234 5.76 0.46 6.10
C ARG A 234 6.13 -0.96 6.46
N ASP A 235 6.91 -1.61 5.61
CA ASP A 235 7.60 -2.84 5.97
C ASP A 235 8.93 -2.44 6.60
N MET A 236 9.17 -2.88 7.82
CA MET A 236 10.31 -2.43 8.63
C MET A 236 11.01 -3.61 9.29
N ARG A 237 12.33 -3.52 9.36
CA ARG A 237 13.12 -4.32 10.26
C ARG A 237 13.34 -3.54 11.55
N VAL A 238 12.92 -4.09 12.69
CA VAL A 238 13.15 -3.53 14.03
C VAL A 238 14.30 -4.31 14.67
N SER A 239 15.31 -3.64 15.18
CA SER A 239 16.49 -4.27 15.78
C SER A 239 16.58 -3.95 17.26
N HIS A 240 16.59 -4.98 18.10
CA HIS A 240 16.83 -4.85 19.55
C HIS A 240 18.28 -4.43 19.88
N PHE A 241 19.20 -4.56 18.92
CA PHE A 241 20.63 -4.26 19.10
C PHE A 241 21.03 -2.94 18.45
N ALA A 242 20.28 -1.86 18.74
CA ALA A 242 20.60 -0.51 18.26
C ALA A 242 22.03 -0.04 18.63
N GLN A 243 22.65 -0.65 19.65
CA GLN A 243 23.98 -0.30 20.13
C GLN A 243 25.11 -0.51 19.10
N ARG A 244 24.91 -1.36 18.09
CA ARG A 244 25.96 -1.62 17.06
C ARG A 244 25.74 -0.89 15.74
N SER A 245 24.51 -0.56 15.36
CA SER A 245 24.19 0.06 14.06
C SER A 245 23.68 1.50 14.17
N GLY A 246 23.41 1.98 15.38
CA GLY A 246 22.83 3.34 15.62
C GLY A 246 21.38 3.51 15.12
N LEU A 247 20.82 2.52 14.42
CA LEU A 247 19.47 2.55 13.89
C LEU A 247 18.60 1.49 14.56
N TYR A 248 17.57 1.96 15.26
CA TYR A 248 16.59 1.10 15.94
C TYR A 248 15.69 0.37 14.94
N TRP A 249 15.41 0.99 13.79
CA TRP A 249 14.63 0.39 12.71
C TRP A 249 15.19 0.77 11.33
N GLN A 250 14.88 -0.07 10.35
CA GLN A 250 15.16 0.18 8.93
C GLN A 250 13.89 -0.02 8.14
N VAL A 251 13.49 0.97 7.34
CA VAL A 251 12.39 0.86 6.40
C VAL A 251 12.85 0.04 5.18
N LEU A 252 12.11 -0.99 4.83
CA LEU A 252 12.36 -1.88 3.70
C LEU A 252 11.46 -1.53 2.52
N ASP A 253 10.19 -1.20 2.80
CA ASP A 253 9.20 -0.79 1.81
C ASP A 253 8.27 0.27 2.39
N SER A 254 7.70 1.09 1.50
CA SER A 254 6.91 2.25 1.87
C SER A 254 5.83 2.54 0.85
N ARG A 255 4.57 2.51 1.30
CA ARG A 255 3.40 2.79 0.45
C ARG A 255 2.43 3.72 1.15
N ILE A 256 1.79 4.61 0.36
CA ILE A 256 0.68 5.44 0.80
C ILE A 256 -0.42 5.39 -0.24
N ARG A 257 -1.65 5.15 0.21
CA ARG A 257 -2.84 5.14 -0.65
C ARG A 257 -4.03 5.76 0.07
N VAL A 258 -5.03 6.17 -0.68
CA VAL A 258 -6.33 6.51 -0.11
C VAL A 258 -7.02 5.19 0.25
N ALA A 259 -7.41 5.06 1.52
CA ALA A 259 -8.16 3.89 1.96
C ALA A 259 -9.54 3.90 1.28
N SER A 260 -9.99 2.72 0.80
CA SER A 260 -11.36 2.58 0.32
C SER A 260 -12.33 2.75 1.50
N ALA A 261 -13.55 3.21 1.24
CA ALA A 261 -14.58 3.40 2.27
C ALA A 261 -14.94 2.10 3.02
N ASP A 262 -14.58 0.93 2.48
CA ASP A 262 -14.74 -0.39 3.10
C ASP A 262 -13.51 -0.84 3.91
N ALA A 263 -12.48 -0.02 4.05
CA ALA A 263 -11.33 -0.30 4.89
C ALA A 263 -11.65 -0.09 6.38
N THR A 264 -12.78 -0.64 6.84
CA THR A 264 -12.91 -1.04 8.25
C THR A 264 -11.90 -2.16 8.44
N VAL A 265 -10.98 -1.95 9.36
CA VAL A 265 -10.00 -2.93 9.81
C VAL A 265 -10.73 -4.27 10.03
N PRO A 266 -10.51 -5.31 9.20
CA PRO A 266 -11.12 -6.61 9.43
C PRO A 266 -10.53 -7.28 10.65
#